data_37a8d7152a3045ac62443f9fd6655fba
#
_entry.id   37a8d7152a3045ac62443f9fd6655fba
#
_cell.length_a   1.000
_cell.length_b   1.000
_cell.length_c   1.000
_cell.angle_alpha   90.00
_cell.angle_beta   90.00
_cell.angle_gamma   90.00
#
_symmetry.space_group_name_H-M   'P 1'
#
loop_
_entity.id
_entity.type
_entity.pdbx_description
1 polymer ?
#
loop_
_entity_poly.entity_id
_entity_poly.type
_entity_poly.pdbx_seq_one_letter_code
_entity_poly.pdbx_strand_id
1 'polypeptide(L)'
;MDARVLLGDLLEQRLSWPRSALISKDQEALPLGLIDEWKALEQKRLLGTPVAYLVGKKAFHAIELKVSPAVLIPRPETELLVDLTLQEVQNQIQCNPCKQLIRILDLGTGSGAIALAIGFQLKTQNQSNPIIEILGIDLSSSAIELAKENADRLGLTDHVKFSQSHWYDNIPSELKNSVDLIVSNPPYIHPDDPHLSQGDLRFEPRDALTDHVDGFGCIRSILSGCNPYLNQGGWVAIEHGFEQADSVRTIMRANELTDVRSVPDLAGHLRVSMGRKSS
;
A
#
# COMPACT_ATOMS: atom_id res chain seq x y z
N MET A 1 -19.10 16.18 -2.28
CA MET A 1 -18.45 15.35 -1.23
C MET A 1 -17.11 15.96 -0.80
N ASP A 2 -16.24 16.31 -1.71
CA ASP A 2 -14.90 16.86 -1.47
C ASP A 2 -14.87 18.09 -0.56
N ALA A 3 -15.74 19.06 -0.81
CA ALA A 3 -15.85 20.28 0.01
C ALA A 3 -16.09 19.99 1.50
N ARG A 4 -16.91 18.99 1.82
CA ARG A 4 -17.17 18.60 3.22
C ARG A 4 -15.94 17.97 3.88
N VAL A 5 -15.18 17.18 3.12
CA VAL A 5 -13.95 16.57 3.63
C VAL A 5 -12.90 17.65 3.89
N LEU A 6 -12.67 18.52 2.93
CA LEU A 6 -11.68 19.61 3.04
C LEU A 6 -12.03 20.59 4.16
N LEU A 7 -13.31 21.05 4.22
CA LEU A 7 -13.73 21.96 5.26
C LEU A 7 -13.70 21.30 6.65
N GLY A 8 -14.15 20.05 6.74
CA GLY A 8 -14.11 19.29 8.00
C GLY A 8 -12.69 19.14 8.53
N ASP A 9 -11.73 18.82 7.66
CA ASP A 9 -10.32 18.70 8.03
C ASP A 9 -9.73 20.07 8.46
N LEU A 10 -10.01 21.13 7.73
CA LEU A 10 -9.58 22.49 8.06
C LEU A 10 -10.11 22.94 9.43
N LEU A 11 -11.38 22.67 9.72
CA LEU A 11 -12.01 23.00 11.01
C LEU A 11 -11.42 22.19 12.15
N GLU A 12 -11.15 20.90 11.94
CA GLU A 12 -10.50 20.04 12.92
C GLU A 12 -9.09 20.53 13.26
N GLN A 13 -8.29 20.84 12.24
CA GLN A 13 -6.91 21.30 12.41
C GLN A 13 -6.79 22.68 13.06
N ARG A 14 -7.67 23.62 12.72
CA ARG A 14 -7.56 25.04 13.14
C ARG A 14 -8.38 25.39 14.39
N LEU A 15 -9.52 24.72 14.57
CA LEU A 15 -10.46 25.02 15.64
C LEU A 15 -10.69 23.84 16.60
N SER A 16 -10.07 22.69 16.34
CA SER A 16 -10.34 21.42 17.04
C SER A 16 -11.84 21.04 17.02
N TRP A 17 -12.53 21.44 15.96
CA TRP A 17 -13.94 21.09 15.78
C TRP A 17 -14.06 19.71 15.13
N PRO A 18 -14.86 18.82 15.70
CA PRO A 18 -15.10 17.51 15.08
C PRO A 18 -15.90 17.68 13.78
N ARG A 19 -15.82 16.67 12.90
CA ARG A 19 -16.57 16.69 11.61
C ARG A 19 -18.08 16.93 11.76
N SER A 20 -18.67 16.56 12.90
CA SER A 20 -20.08 16.85 13.22
C SER A 20 -20.37 18.35 13.36
N ALA A 21 -19.35 19.18 13.58
CA ALA A 21 -19.52 20.64 13.62
C ALA A 21 -20.00 21.23 12.29
N LEU A 22 -19.76 20.58 11.16
CA LEU A 22 -20.34 20.96 9.86
C LEU A 22 -21.88 20.96 9.84
N ILE A 23 -22.50 20.27 10.80
CA ILE A 23 -23.96 20.23 10.96
C ILE A 23 -24.39 21.05 12.18
N SER A 24 -23.70 20.86 13.32
CA SER A 24 -24.14 21.47 14.58
C SER A 24 -23.80 22.96 14.70
N LYS A 25 -22.88 23.46 13.84
CA LYS A 25 -22.39 24.83 13.82
C LYS A 25 -22.54 25.50 12.46
N ASP A 26 -23.52 25.07 11.66
CA ASP A 26 -23.76 25.56 10.29
C ASP A 26 -24.14 27.06 10.22
N GLN A 27 -24.60 27.64 11.34
CA GLN A 27 -24.95 29.07 11.47
C GLN A 27 -23.80 29.90 12.08
N GLU A 28 -22.70 29.29 12.51
CA GLU A 28 -21.56 30.03 13.07
C GLU A 28 -20.70 30.60 11.93
N ALA A 29 -20.36 31.89 12.05
CA ALA A 29 -19.46 32.53 11.08
C ALA A 29 -18.03 32.01 11.26
N LEU A 30 -17.36 31.67 10.15
CA LEU A 30 -15.96 31.29 10.15
C LEU A 30 -15.06 32.52 10.39
N PRO A 31 -13.96 32.38 11.16
CA PRO A 31 -12.93 33.41 11.26
C PRO A 31 -12.41 33.83 9.88
N LEU A 32 -12.14 35.14 9.67
CA LEU A 32 -11.72 35.66 8.37
C LEU A 32 -10.49 34.97 7.79
N GLY A 33 -9.47 34.69 8.61
CA GLY A 33 -8.27 33.97 8.17
C GLY A 33 -8.57 32.55 7.68
N LEU A 34 -9.58 31.88 8.25
CA LEU A 34 -9.99 30.54 7.83
C LEU A 34 -10.69 30.55 6.47
N ILE A 35 -11.39 31.64 6.15
CA ILE A 35 -12.03 31.83 4.83
C ILE A 35 -10.97 31.91 3.72
N ASP A 36 -9.85 32.56 3.98
CA ASP A 36 -8.76 32.67 3.00
C ASP A 36 -8.05 31.34 2.80
N GLU A 37 -7.81 30.59 3.90
CA GLU A 37 -7.27 29.21 3.81
C GLU A 37 -8.22 28.29 3.04
N TRP A 38 -9.52 28.38 3.31
CA TRP A 38 -10.54 27.63 2.58
C TRP A 38 -10.51 27.92 1.07
N LYS A 39 -10.51 29.21 0.69
CA LYS A 39 -10.45 29.60 -0.72
C LYS A 39 -9.21 29.06 -1.42
N ALA A 40 -8.06 29.06 -0.73
CA ALA A 40 -6.83 28.50 -1.28
C ALA A 40 -6.94 26.97 -1.53
N LEU A 41 -7.57 26.21 -0.60
CA LEU A 41 -7.82 24.78 -0.77
C LEU A 41 -8.83 24.53 -1.91
N GLU A 42 -9.90 25.31 -1.96
CA GLU A 42 -10.91 25.23 -3.02
C GLU A 42 -10.29 25.47 -4.40
N GLN A 43 -9.45 26.49 -4.56
CA GLN A 43 -8.76 26.75 -5.81
C GLN A 43 -7.86 25.58 -6.23
N LYS A 44 -7.07 25.03 -5.32
CA LYS A 44 -6.24 23.83 -5.61
C LYS A 44 -7.11 22.65 -6.04
N ARG A 45 -8.26 22.43 -5.38
CA ARG A 45 -9.18 21.36 -5.75
C ARG A 45 -9.83 21.59 -7.11
N LEU A 46 -10.21 22.82 -7.44
CA LEU A 46 -10.72 23.18 -8.77
C LEU A 46 -9.70 22.94 -9.89
N LEU A 47 -8.41 23.09 -9.60
CA LEU A 47 -7.33 22.71 -10.51
C LEU A 47 -7.14 21.19 -10.59
N GLY A 48 -7.85 20.42 -9.74
CA GLY A 48 -7.87 18.96 -9.74
C GLY A 48 -6.96 18.28 -8.73
N THR A 49 -6.26 19.03 -7.84
CA THR A 49 -5.40 18.41 -6.82
C THR A 49 -6.17 17.41 -5.97
N PRO A 50 -5.69 16.17 -5.78
CA PRO A 50 -6.37 15.14 -4.99
C PRO A 50 -6.69 15.62 -3.57
N VAL A 51 -7.90 15.29 -3.09
CA VAL A 51 -8.33 15.62 -1.71
C VAL A 51 -7.34 15.07 -0.69
N ALA A 52 -6.85 13.84 -0.89
CA ALA A 52 -5.88 13.21 0.01
C ALA A 52 -4.59 14.04 0.16
N TYR A 53 -4.10 14.62 -0.94
CA TYR A 53 -2.92 15.49 -0.87
C TYR A 53 -3.21 16.87 -0.23
N LEU A 54 -4.42 17.38 -0.40
CA LEU A 54 -4.83 18.64 0.22
C LEU A 54 -4.96 18.52 1.75
N VAL A 55 -5.51 17.40 2.23
CA VAL A 55 -5.62 17.10 3.67
C VAL A 55 -4.36 16.45 4.25
N GLY A 56 -3.46 15.96 3.38
CA GLY A 56 -2.20 15.31 3.77
C GLY A 56 -2.37 13.90 4.38
N LYS A 57 -3.58 13.33 4.33
CA LYS A 57 -3.87 12.02 4.95
C LYS A 57 -4.87 11.20 4.15
N LYS A 58 -4.81 9.87 4.31
CA LYS A 58 -5.70 8.89 3.68
C LYS A 58 -5.99 7.75 4.63
N ALA A 59 -7.26 7.44 4.84
CA ALA A 59 -7.65 6.20 5.50
C ALA A 59 -7.40 5.00 4.56
N PHE A 60 -6.86 3.94 5.11
CA PHE A 60 -6.59 2.68 4.41
C PHE A 60 -6.70 1.52 5.40
N HIS A 61 -7.55 0.53 5.09
CA HIS A 61 -7.86 -0.55 6.01
C HIS A 61 -8.27 -0.01 7.40
N ALA A 62 -7.60 -0.41 8.47
CA ALA A 62 -7.89 0.04 9.85
C ALA A 62 -6.99 1.19 10.32
N ILE A 63 -6.22 1.83 9.42
CA ILE A 63 -5.25 2.89 9.77
C ILE A 63 -5.48 4.17 8.97
N GLU A 64 -4.95 5.28 9.47
CA GLU A 64 -4.85 6.54 8.72
C GLU A 64 -3.38 6.85 8.46
N LEU A 65 -3.05 7.03 7.18
CA LEU A 65 -1.69 7.29 6.71
C LEU A 65 -1.51 8.75 6.31
N LYS A 66 -0.36 9.31 6.61
CA LYS A 66 0.11 10.53 5.95
C LYS A 66 0.43 10.20 4.50
N VAL A 67 0.00 11.07 3.59
CA VAL A 67 0.29 10.98 2.15
C VAL A 67 0.77 12.33 1.61
N SER A 68 1.54 12.28 0.55
CA SER A 68 2.08 13.46 -0.14
C SER A 68 2.26 13.14 -1.64
N PRO A 69 2.53 14.13 -2.50
CA PRO A 69 2.84 13.88 -3.91
C PRO A 69 4.07 13.00 -4.17
N ALA A 70 4.77 12.54 -3.13
CA ALA A 70 5.89 11.61 -3.24
C ALA A 70 5.46 10.13 -3.34
N VAL A 71 4.19 9.80 -3.09
CA VAL A 71 3.70 8.43 -3.05
C VAL A 71 2.35 8.29 -3.73
N LEU A 72 2.03 7.08 -4.17
CA LEU A 72 0.67 6.69 -4.58
C LEU A 72 -0.30 6.89 -3.42
N ILE A 73 -1.47 7.45 -3.69
CA ILE A 73 -2.57 7.50 -2.72
C ILE A 73 -3.12 6.07 -2.55
N PRO A 74 -3.11 5.49 -1.34
CA PRO A 74 -3.60 4.12 -1.12
C PRO A 74 -5.02 3.91 -1.66
N ARG A 75 -5.23 2.80 -2.38
CA ARG A 75 -6.49 2.46 -3.05
C ARG A 75 -7.28 1.42 -2.24
N PRO A 76 -8.62 1.50 -2.21
CA PRO A 76 -9.42 0.50 -1.51
C PRO A 76 -9.20 -0.92 -2.04
N GLU A 77 -8.94 -1.09 -3.34
CA GLU A 77 -8.70 -2.38 -3.97
C GLU A 77 -7.45 -3.08 -3.42
N THR A 78 -6.46 -2.30 -2.98
CA THR A 78 -5.23 -2.82 -2.36
C THR A 78 -5.47 -3.43 -0.97
N GLU A 79 -6.60 -3.12 -0.31
CA GLU A 79 -6.97 -3.73 0.96
C GLU A 79 -7.14 -5.26 0.83
N LEU A 80 -7.55 -5.76 -0.34
CA LEU A 80 -7.60 -7.19 -0.63
C LEU A 80 -6.23 -7.87 -0.47
N LEU A 81 -5.15 -7.21 -0.89
CA LEU A 81 -3.80 -7.75 -0.73
C LEU A 81 -3.40 -7.88 0.75
N VAL A 82 -3.82 -6.91 1.59
CA VAL A 82 -3.64 -6.98 3.04
C VAL A 82 -4.42 -8.16 3.62
N ASP A 83 -5.70 -8.31 3.28
CA ASP A 83 -6.55 -9.39 3.80
C ASP A 83 -6.02 -10.77 3.44
N LEU A 84 -5.59 -10.97 2.18
CA LEU A 84 -5.02 -12.23 1.72
C LEU A 84 -3.70 -12.54 2.44
N THR A 85 -2.89 -11.53 2.71
CA THR A 85 -1.64 -11.68 3.46
C THR A 85 -1.92 -12.11 4.90
N LEU A 86 -2.87 -11.44 5.57
CA LEU A 86 -3.27 -11.79 6.94
C LEU A 86 -3.84 -13.21 7.02
N GLN A 87 -4.66 -13.60 6.04
CA GLN A 87 -5.19 -14.96 5.95
C GLN A 87 -4.07 -15.99 5.82
N GLU A 88 -3.06 -15.71 4.96
CA GLU A 88 -1.96 -16.65 4.78
C GLU A 88 -1.05 -16.71 6.01
N VAL A 89 -0.82 -15.62 6.72
CA VAL A 89 -0.14 -15.63 8.03
C VAL A 89 -0.87 -16.54 9.02
N GLN A 90 -2.19 -16.45 9.12
CA GLN A 90 -2.99 -17.31 10.00
C GLN A 90 -2.92 -18.78 9.58
N ASN A 91 -3.00 -19.07 8.27
CA ASN A 91 -2.84 -20.43 7.75
C ASN A 91 -1.49 -21.04 8.14
N GLN A 92 -0.40 -20.27 8.02
CA GLN A 92 0.93 -20.74 8.38
C GLN A 92 1.07 -21.01 9.88
N ILE A 93 0.48 -20.19 10.73
CA ILE A 93 0.46 -20.41 12.19
C ILE A 93 -0.34 -21.69 12.53
N GLN A 94 -1.48 -21.89 11.90
CA GLN A 94 -2.33 -23.07 12.14
C GLN A 94 -1.65 -24.36 11.64
N CYS A 95 -1.03 -24.33 10.46
CA CYS A 95 -0.32 -25.49 9.89
C CYS A 95 1.00 -25.81 10.62
N ASN A 96 1.65 -24.81 11.22
CA ASN A 96 2.87 -24.98 11.99
C ASN A 96 2.83 -24.19 13.30
N PRO A 97 2.17 -24.72 14.35
CA PRO A 97 2.07 -24.02 15.64
C PRO A 97 3.41 -23.77 16.35
N CYS A 98 4.48 -24.47 15.92
CA CYS A 98 5.82 -24.29 16.45
C CYS A 98 6.63 -23.21 15.70
N LYS A 99 6.06 -22.59 14.67
CA LYS A 99 6.72 -21.53 13.91
C LYS A 99 6.95 -20.31 14.80
N GLN A 100 8.22 -19.93 14.95
CA GLN A 100 8.59 -18.85 15.87
C GLN A 100 8.70 -17.49 15.18
N LEU A 101 8.84 -17.49 13.86
CA LEU A 101 9.09 -16.28 13.08
C LEU A 101 8.39 -16.36 11.72
N ILE A 102 7.70 -15.29 11.34
CA ILE A 102 7.16 -15.06 10.00
C ILE A 102 7.75 -13.76 9.46
N ARG A 103 8.30 -13.82 8.26
CA ARG A 103 8.86 -12.67 7.56
C ARG A 103 8.04 -12.29 6.35
N ILE A 104 7.71 -11.01 6.27
CA ILE A 104 6.93 -10.42 5.17
C ILE A 104 7.79 -9.34 4.51
N LEU A 105 7.86 -9.37 3.18
CA LEU A 105 8.55 -8.38 2.36
C LEU A 105 7.53 -7.66 1.49
N ASP A 106 7.40 -6.33 1.67
CA ASP A 106 6.52 -5.45 0.88
C ASP A 106 7.38 -4.66 -0.12
N LEU A 107 7.29 -5.00 -1.40
CA LEU A 107 8.07 -4.41 -2.48
C LEU A 107 7.28 -3.29 -3.17
N GLY A 108 7.86 -2.08 -3.25
CA GLY A 108 7.17 -0.89 -3.70
C GLY A 108 6.21 -0.37 -2.63
N THR A 109 6.70 -0.25 -1.39
CA THR A 109 5.87 0.00 -0.20
C THR A 109 5.18 1.37 -0.19
N GLY A 110 5.67 2.36 -0.96
CA GLY A 110 5.11 3.70 -1.06
C GLY A 110 5.01 4.40 0.31
N SER A 111 3.80 4.73 0.72
CA SER A 111 3.52 5.32 2.04
C SER A 111 3.63 4.32 3.21
N GLY A 112 3.98 3.07 2.94
CA GLY A 112 3.97 1.97 3.89
C GLY A 112 2.58 1.33 4.05
N ALA A 113 1.65 1.58 3.15
CA ALA A 113 0.24 1.23 3.34
C ALA A 113 0.02 -0.25 3.64
N ILE A 114 0.55 -1.14 2.81
CA ILE A 114 0.39 -2.60 2.97
C ILE A 114 1.12 -3.08 4.22
N ALA A 115 2.41 -2.77 4.34
CA ALA A 115 3.25 -3.19 5.47
C ALA A 115 2.69 -2.74 6.82
N LEU A 116 2.25 -1.47 6.91
CA LEU A 116 1.72 -0.90 8.16
C LEU A 116 0.32 -1.42 8.50
N ALA A 117 -0.55 -1.63 7.51
CA ALA A 117 -1.86 -2.23 7.76
C ALA A 117 -1.73 -3.66 8.29
N ILE A 118 -0.86 -4.48 7.69
CA ILE A 118 -0.54 -5.83 8.18
C ILE A 118 0.02 -5.75 9.62
N GLY A 119 1.04 -4.92 9.85
CA GLY A 119 1.67 -4.77 11.16
C GLY A 119 0.69 -4.31 12.24
N PHE A 120 -0.21 -3.37 11.92
CA PHE A 120 -1.23 -2.88 12.82
C PHE A 120 -2.24 -3.99 13.22
N GLN A 121 -2.73 -4.74 12.26
CA GLN A 121 -3.67 -5.84 12.50
C GLN A 121 -3.06 -6.94 13.35
N LEU A 122 -1.83 -7.36 13.04
CA LEU A 122 -1.15 -8.41 13.79
C LEU A 122 -0.81 -7.98 15.23
N LYS A 123 -0.42 -6.71 15.42
CA LYS A 123 -0.21 -6.13 16.75
C LYS A 123 -1.49 -6.08 17.59
N THR A 124 -2.61 -5.68 17.00
CA THR A 124 -3.90 -5.57 17.72
C THR A 124 -4.46 -6.92 18.12
N GLN A 125 -4.11 -8.00 17.41
CA GLN A 125 -4.53 -9.36 17.76
C GLN A 125 -3.76 -9.96 18.94
N ASN A 126 -2.84 -9.20 19.58
CA ASN A 126 -2.02 -9.63 20.70
C ASN A 126 -1.28 -10.98 20.48
N GLN A 127 -0.91 -11.25 19.24
CA GLN A 127 -0.16 -12.46 18.90
C GLN A 127 1.30 -12.28 19.31
N SER A 128 1.65 -12.79 20.47
CA SER A 128 3.04 -12.79 20.95
C SER A 128 3.90 -13.90 20.33
N ASN A 129 3.27 -14.83 19.60
CA ASN A 129 3.96 -15.93 18.92
C ASN A 129 3.18 -16.34 17.65
N PRO A 130 3.76 -16.43 16.46
CA PRO A 130 5.18 -16.15 16.14
C PRO A 130 5.53 -14.65 16.17
N ILE A 131 6.82 -14.33 16.23
CA ILE A 131 7.35 -12.99 15.95
C ILE A 131 7.07 -12.67 14.48
N ILE A 132 6.58 -11.47 14.19
CA ILE A 132 6.35 -11.01 12.83
C ILE A 132 7.34 -9.90 12.49
N GLU A 133 8.16 -10.13 11.48
CA GLU A 133 9.08 -9.13 10.91
C GLU A 133 8.57 -8.68 9.55
N ILE A 134 8.37 -7.38 9.38
CA ILE A 134 7.91 -6.80 8.11
C ILE A 134 8.98 -5.83 7.62
N LEU A 135 9.42 -6.01 6.37
CA LEU A 135 10.33 -5.10 5.69
C LEU A 135 9.65 -4.51 4.45
N GLY A 136 9.41 -3.19 4.47
CA GLY A 136 8.96 -2.45 3.30
C GLY A 136 10.15 -1.89 2.51
N ILE A 137 10.09 -2.03 1.20
CA ILE A 137 11.14 -1.59 0.27
C ILE A 137 10.54 -0.63 -0.75
N ASP A 138 11.25 0.45 -1.04
CA ASP A 138 10.91 1.36 -2.13
C ASP A 138 12.17 1.92 -2.79
N LEU A 139 12.08 2.26 -4.06
CA LEU A 139 13.15 2.94 -4.79
C LEU A 139 13.29 4.41 -4.34
N SER A 140 12.18 5.06 -4.01
CA SER A 140 12.08 6.46 -3.63
C SER A 140 12.48 6.67 -2.17
N SER A 141 13.55 7.44 -1.92
CA SER A 141 13.94 7.83 -0.56
C SER A 141 12.85 8.63 0.14
N SER A 142 12.11 9.49 -0.58
CA SER A 142 11.00 10.27 -0.02
C SER A 142 9.80 9.40 0.35
N ALA A 143 9.54 8.31 -0.37
CA ALA A 143 8.55 7.31 0.02
C ALA A 143 8.96 6.61 1.32
N ILE A 144 10.23 6.17 1.40
CA ILE A 144 10.78 5.54 2.62
C ILE A 144 10.73 6.46 3.84
N GLU A 145 11.05 7.74 3.68
CA GLU A 145 10.93 8.73 4.77
C GLU A 145 9.48 8.86 5.26
N LEU A 146 8.53 8.97 4.32
CA LEU A 146 7.12 9.06 4.64
C LEU A 146 6.59 7.77 5.29
N ALA A 147 7.01 6.59 4.82
CA ALA A 147 6.65 5.31 5.41
C ALA A 147 7.18 5.18 6.85
N LYS A 148 8.40 5.62 7.12
CA LYS A 148 8.97 5.68 8.48
C LYS A 148 8.20 6.64 9.39
N GLU A 149 7.81 7.81 8.90
CA GLU A 149 6.98 8.75 9.63
C GLU A 149 5.60 8.13 9.97
N ASN A 150 5.00 7.42 9.02
CA ASN A 150 3.75 6.69 9.27
C ASN A 150 3.92 5.58 10.31
N ALA A 151 5.03 4.83 10.28
CA ALA A 151 5.33 3.80 11.28
C ALA A 151 5.45 4.40 12.68
N ASP A 152 6.11 5.53 12.82
CA ASP A 152 6.26 6.23 14.11
C ASP A 152 4.89 6.69 14.64
N ARG A 153 4.08 7.36 13.80
CA ARG A 153 2.73 7.81 14.16
C ARG A 153 1.81 6.66 14.61
N LEU A 154 1.97 5.48 14.04
CA LEU A 154 1.18 4.28 14.37
C LEU A 154 1.80 3.45 15.50
N GLY A 155 2.99 3.81 15.99
CA GLY A 155 3.72 3.06 17.00
C GLY A 155 4.14 1.66 16.53
N LEU A 156 4.53 1.53 15.25
CA LEU A 156 4.86 0.25 14.60
C LEU A 156 6.37 0.11 14.30
N THR A 157 7.20 1.04 14.73
CA THR A 157 8.64 1.07 14.41
C THR A 157 9.43 -0.16 14.88
N ASP A 158 8.92 -0.91 15.87
CA ASP A 158 9.55 -2.15 16.34
C ASP A 158 9.18 -3.37 15.48
N HIS A 159 8.05 -3.31 14.74
CA HIS A 159 7.49 -4.42 13.99
C HIS A 159 7.68 -4.28 12.47
N VAL A 160 7.75 -3.04 11.97
CA VAL A 160 7.85 -2.74 10.54
C VAL A 160 9.07 -1.87 10.31
N LYS A 161 9.96 -2.31 9.42
CA LYS A 161 11.15 -1.57 9.01
C LYS A 161 11.04 -1.17 7.55
N PHE A 162 11.71 -0.09 7.18
CA PHE A 162 11.72 0.41 5.81
C PHE A 162 13.14 0.68 5.34
N SER A 163 13.46 0.26 4.10
CA SER A 163 14.76 0.43 3.49
C SER A 163 14.64 0.83 2.02
N GLN A 164 15.55 1.68 1.56
CA GLN A 164 15.62 2.05 0.15
C GLN A 164 16.33 0.96 -0.66
N SER A 165 15.65 0.45 -1.69
CA SER A 165 16.21 -0.50 -2.64
C SER A 165 15.41 -0.50 -3.94
N HIS A 166 16.08 -0.83 -5.04
CA HIS A 166 15.40 -1.20 -6.28
C HIS A 166 15.11 -2.70 -6.22
N TRP A 167 13.86 -3.06 -5.94
CA TRP A 167 13.41 -4.42 -5.67
C TRP A 167 14.36 -5.16 -4.71
N TYR A 168 15.12 -6.14 -5.21
CA TYR A 168 15.96 -7.03 -4.40
C TYR A 168 17.42 -6.57 -4.26
N ASP A 169 17.84 -5.47 -4.91
CA ASP A 169 19.26 -5.11 -5.05
C ASP A 169 19.99 -4.91 -3.71
N ASN A 170 19.33 -4.28 -2.73
CA ASN A 170 19.90 -3.98 -1.42
C ASN A 170 19.22 -4.73 -0.27
N ILE A 171 18.51 -5.83 -0.56
CA ILE A 171 17.91 -6.65 0.50
C ILE A 171 19.03 -7.45 1.20
N PRO A 172 19.05 -7.46 2.55
CA PRO A 172 20.03 -8.21 3.31
C PRO A 172 20.09 -9.69 2.89
N SER A 173 21.31 -10.23 2.74
CA SER A 173 21.52 -11.62 2.31
C SER A 173 20.94 -12.64 3.29
N GLU A 174 20.76 -12.27 4.55
CA GLU A 174 20.17 -13.06 5.62
C GLU A 174 18.69 -13.39 5.36
N LEU A 175 18.03 -12.59 4.50
CA LEU A 175 16.66 -12.83 4.09
C LEU A 175 16.51 -13.86 2.98
N LYS A 176 17.61 -14.36 2.41
CA LYS A 176 17.54 -15.45 1.42
C LYS A 176 16.98 -16.72 2.05
N ASN A 177 16.04 -17.35 1.33
CA ASN A 177 15.31 -18.56 1.76
C ASN A 177 14.69 -18.46 3.17
N SER A 178 14.26 -17.24 3.58
CA SER A 178 13.69 -17.03 4.90
C SER A 178 12.43 -16.16 4.91
N VAL A 179 11.99 -15.65 3.76
CA VAL A 179 10.78 -14.84 3.61
C VAL A 179 9.58 -15.76 3.40
N ASP A 180 8.56 -15.57 4.20
CA ASP A 180 7.33 -16.36 4.14
C ASP A 180 6.33 -15.80 3.12
N LEU A 181 6.25 -14.48 3.04
CA LEU A 181 5.37 -13.78 2.11
C LEU A 181 6.10 -12.60 1.46
N ILE A 182 6.02 -12.52 0.13
CA ILE A 182 6.38 -11.34 -0.64
C ILE A 182 5.07 -10.73 -1.16
N VAL A 183 4.85 -9.46 -0.88
CA VAL A 183 3.65 -8.73 -1.32
C VAL A 183 4.07 -7.51 -2.11
N SER A 184 3.26 -7.10 -3.08
CA SER A 184 3.53 -5.89 -3.86
C SER A 184 2.27 -5.37 -4.55
N ASN A 185 2.12 -4.05 -4.54
CA ASN A 185 1.29 -3.32 -5.49
C ASN A 185 2.23 -2.51 -6.39
N PRO A 186 2.82 -3.12 -7.43
CA PRO A 186 3.80 -2.46 -8.28
C PRO A 186 3.14 -1.55 -9.31
N PRO A 187 3.88 -0.62 -9.95
CA PRO A 187 3.41 0.09 -11.13
C PRO A 187 3.04 -0.90 -12.24
N TYR A 188 1.78 -0.87 -12.68
CA TYR A 188 1.24 -1.81 -13.68
C TYR A 188 0.44 -1.15 -14.81
N ILE A 189 0.32 0.19 -14.81
CA ILE A 189 -0.41 0.91 -15.86
C ILE A 189 0.49 1.05 -17.07
N HIS A 190 -0.05 0.73 -18.26
CA HIS A 190 0.67 0.93 -19.52
C HIS A 190 1.03 2.42 -19.69
N PRO A 191 2.24 2.78 -20.15
CA PRO A 191 2.68 4.19 -20.23
C PRO A 191 1.83 5.07 -21.15
N ASP A 192 1.17 4.48 -22.14
CA ASP A 192 0.28 5.16 -23.08
C ASP A 192 -1.18 5.17 -22.64
N ASP A 193 -1.50 4.66 -21.43
CA ASP A 193 -2.87 4.67 -20.94
C ASP A 193 -3.36 6.11 -20.72
N PRO A 194 -4.47 6.52 -21.39
CA PRO A 194 -4.98 7.88 -21.27
C PRO A 194 -5.44 8.25 -19.87
N HIS A 195 -5.74 7.28 -19.00
CA HIS A 195 -6.11 7.54 -17.61
C HIS A 195 -4.98 8.19 -16.81
N LEU A 196 -3.70 7.98 -17.17
CA LEU A 196 -2.55 8.62 -16.52
C LEU A 196 -2.59 10.15 -16.55
N SER A 197 -3.29 10.73 -17.53
CA SER A 197 -3.47 12.19 -17.68
C SER A 197 -4.79 12.70 -17.10
N GLN A 198 -5.60 11.84 -16.46
CA GLN A 198 -6.96 12.17 -16.00
C GLN A 198 -7.08 12.10 -14.47
N GLY A 199 -8.09 12.80 -13.94
CA GLY A 199 -8.46 12.74 -12.53
C GLY A 199 -7.29 13.02 -11.59
N ASP A 200 -7.21 12.24 -10.53
CA ASP A 200 -6.18 12.35 -9.49
C ASP A 200 -4.83 11.79 -9.95
N LEU A 201 -4.81 10.81 -10.88
CA LEU A 201 -3.59 10.14 -11.37
C LEU A 201 -2.53 11.11 -11.92
N ARG A 202 -2.96 12.20 -12.57
CA ARG A 202 -2.04 13.22 -13.13
C ARG A 202 -1.21 13.97 -12.08
N PHE A 203 -1.57 13.86 -10.79
CA PHE A 203 -0.86 14.49 -9.67
C PHE A 203 0.01 13.50 -8.90
N GLU A 204 -0.13 12.22 -9.17
CA GLU A 204 0.60 11.15 -8.50
C GLU A 204 1.95 10.88 -9.18
N PRO A 205 2.96 10.37 -8.46
CA PRO A 205 4.26 10.09 -9.05
C PRO A 205 4.11 9.09 -10.21
N ARG A 206 4.62 9.45 -11.37
CA ARG A 206 4.47 8.62 -12.55
C ARG A 206 5.13 7.25 -12.40
N ASP A 207 6.28 7.22 -11.70
CA ASP A 207 7.01 5.98 -11.40
C ASP A 207 6.27 5.05 -10.43
N ALA A 208 5.25 5.55 -9.71
CA ALA A 208 4.36 4.72 -8.88
C ALA A 208 3.14 4.18 -9.65
N LEU A 209 2.91 4.62 -10.89
CA LEU A 209 1.77 4.25 -11.71
C LEU A 209 2.15 3.33 -12.87
N THR A 210 3.26 3.61 -13.54
CA THR A 210 3.68 2.90 -14.75
C THR A 210 5.14 2.46 -14.67
N ASP A 211 5.44 1.32 -15.28
CA ASP A 211 6.80 0.79 -15.45
C ASP A 211 7.54 1.41 -16.65
N HIS A 212 6.91 2.35 -17.36
CA HIS A 212 7.41 2.99 -18.58
C HIS A 212 7.69 2.04 -19.76
N VAL A 213 7.22 0.77 -19.70
CA VAL A 213 7.45 -0.25 -20.72
C VAL A 213 6.12 -0.78 -21.27
N ASP A 214 5.49 -1.71 -20.60
CA ASP A 214 4.28 -2.40 -21.07
C ASP A 214 3.29 -2.74 -19.93
N GLY A 215 3.51 -2.20 -18.72
CA GLY A 215 2.71 -2.48 -17.54
C GLY A 215 3.02 -3.82 -16.85
N PHE A 216 4.01 -4.58 -17.33
CA PHE A 216 4.43 -5.85 -16.74
C PHE A 216 5.90 -5.88 -16.31
N GLY A 217 6.69 -4.86 -16.62
CA GLY A 217 8.12 -4.83 -16.32
C GLY A 217 8.41 -4.99 -14.84
N CYS A 218 7.72 -4.23 -13.98
CA CYS A 218 7.86 -4.33 -12.53
C CYS A 218 7.41 -5.71 -12.02
N ILE A 219 6.27 -6.23 -12.52
CA ILE A 219 5.76 -7.55 -12.17
C ILE A 219 6.76 -8.64 -12.52
N ARG A 220 7.36 -8.59 -13.73
CA ARG A 220 8.41 -9.52 -14.15
C ARG A 220 9.63 -9.45 -13.24
N SER A 221 10.10 -8.25 -12.89
CA SER A 221 11.24 -8.06 -11.99
C SER A 221 11.00 -8.67 -10.61
N ILE A 222 9.82 -8.45 -10.06
CA ILE A 222 9.43 -9.00 -8.75
C ILE A 222 9.38 -10.54 -8.82
N LEU A 223 8.69 -11.09 -9.80
CA LEU A 223 8.49 -12.54 -9.90
C LEU A 223 9.78 -13.30 -10.23
N SER A 224 10.65 -12.76 -11.09
CA SER A 224 11.94 -13.38 -11.39
C SER A 224 12.93 -13.35 -10.22
N GLY A 225 12.80 -12.37 -9.32
CA GLY A 225 13.66 -12.22 -8.16
C GLY A 225 13.14 -12.88 -6.88
N CYS A 226 11.89 -13.40 -6.83
CA CYS A 226 11.28 -13.84 -5.58
C CYS A 226 11.84 -15.15 -5.02
N ASN A 227 12.13 -16.14 -5.89
CA ASN A 227 12.54 -17.49 -5.47
C ASN A 227 13.77 -17.55 -4.56
N PRO A 228 14.84 -16.76 -4.76
CA PRO A 228 15.99 -16.74 -3.84
C PRO A 228 15.65 -16.29 -2.42
N TYR A 229 14.59 -15.52 -2.22
CA TYR A 229 14.21 -14.97 -0.91
C TYR A 229 13.12 -15.79 -0.23
N LEU A 230 12.15 -16.30 -0.98
CA LEU A 230 11.08 -17.12 -0.43
C LEU A 230 11.65 -18.40 0.21
N ASN A 231 11.15 -18.73 1.39
CA ASN A 231 11.37 -20.06 1.99
C ASN A 231 10.56 -21.11 1.20
N GLN A 232 10.81 -22.39 1.48
CA GLN A 232 10.00 -23.48 0.91
C GLN A 232 8.54 -23.34 1.37
N GLY A 233 7.62 -23.36 0.41
CA GLY A 233 6.21 -23.14 0.68
C GLY A 233 5.81 -21.68 0.93
N GLY A 234 6.74 -20.73 0.80
CA GLY A 234 6.46 -19.30 0.87
C GLY A 234 5.63 -18.80 -0.30
N TRP A 235 4.91 -17.70 -0.12
CA TRP A 235 3.99 -17.13 -1.10
C TRP A 235 4.47 -15.78 -1.64
N VAL A 236 4.16 -15.54 -2.90
CA VAL A 236 4.18 -14.19 -3.48
C VAL A 236 2.77 -13.80 -3.87
N ALA A 237 2.36 -12.57 -3.54
CA ALA A 237 1.06 -11.98 -3.89
C ALA A 237 1.27 -10.61 -4.53
N ILE A 238 0.69 -10.40 -5.72
CA ILE A 238 0.87 -9.17 -6.50
C ILE A 238 -0.48 -8.62 -6.93
N GLU A 239 -0.71 -7.34 -6.65
CA GLU A 239 -1.79 -6.58 -7.25
C GLU A 239 -1.47 -6.25 -8.71
N HIS A 240 -2.49 -6.23 -9.58
CA HIS A 240 -2.37 -5.92 -10.99
C HIS A 240 -3.67 -5.35 -11.56
N GLY A 241 -3.64 -4.81 -12.76
CA GLY A 241 -4.83 -4.40 -13.50
C GLY A 241 -5.77 -5.60 -13.76
N PHE A 242 -7.08 -5.35 -13.77
CA PHE A 242 -8.07 -6.41 -13.84
C PHE A 242 -7.96 -7.27 -15.13
N GLU A 243 -7.45 -6.71 -16.22
CA GLU A 243 -7.22 -7.42 -17.49
C GLU A 243 -5.89 -8.17 -17.51
N GLN A 244 -5.02 -7.99 -16.53
CA GLN A 244 -3.66 -8.55 -16.52
C GLN A 244 -3.58 -9.95 -15.87
N ALA A 245 -4.64 -10.43 -15.22
CA ALA A 245 -4.62 -11.64 -14.39
C ALA A 245 -4.06 -12.89 -15.11
N ASP A 246 -4.45 -13.15 -16.37
CA ASP A 246 -3.98 -14.31 -17.13
C ASP A 246 -2.48 -14.23 -17.42
N SER A 247 -2.00 -13.05 -17.79
CA SER A 247 -0.58 -12.79 -18.06
C SER A 247 0.24 -12.94 -16.79
N VAL A 248 -0.22 -12.37 -15.66
CA VAL A 248 0.48 -12.48 -14.37
C VAL A 248 0.58 -13.94 -13.93
N ARG A 249 -0.50 -14.73 -14.01
CA ARG A 249 -0.44 -16.16 -13.71
C ARG A 249 0.53 -16.91 -14.61
N THR A 250 0.62 -16.53 -15.88
CA THR A 250 1.58 -17.13 -16.82
C THR A 250 3.01 -16.81 -16.41
N ILE A 251 3.30 -15.55 -16.05
CA ILE A 251 4.62 -15.13 -15.54
C ILE A 251 4.96 -15.87 -14.24
N MET A 252 4.01 -16.03 -13.31
CA MET A 252 4.22 -16.78 -12.06
C MET A 252 4.63 -18.23 -12.33
N ARG A 253 3.91 -18.93 -13.23
CA ARG A 253 4.24 -20.31 -13.60
C ARG A 253 5.60 -20.42 -14.31
N ALA A 254 5.93 -19.45 -15.16
CA ALA A 254 7.24 -19.40 -15.82
C ALA A 254 8.41 -19.21 -14.82
N ASN A 255 8.13 -18.67 -13.62
CA ASN A 255 9.07 -18.56 -12.51
C ASN A 255 8.91 -19.70 -11.49
N GLU A 256 8.42 -20.87 -11.93
CA GLU A 256 8.33 -22.11 -11.13
C GLU A 256 7.45 -22.01 -9.88
N LEU A 257 6.54 -21.03 -9.82
CA LEU A 257 5.56 -20.95 -8.76
C LEU A 257 4.40 -21.91 -9.02
N THR A 258 3.96 -22.57 -7.96
CA THR A 258 2.83 -23.50 -7.93
C THR A 258 1.61 -22.88 -7.24
N ASP A 259 0.49 -23.57 -7.18
CA ASP A 259 -0.77 -23.11 -6.56
C ASP A 259 -1.22 -21.72 -7.07
N VAL A 260 -0.87 -21.41 -8.33
CA VAL A 260 -1.09 -20.09 -8.93
C VAL A 260 -2.58 -19.83 -9.14
N ARG A 261 -3.08 -18.77 -8.51
CA ARG A 261 -4.47 -18.33 -8.62
C ARG A 261 -4.59 -16.80 -8.63
N SER A 262 -5.72 -16.30 -9.10
CA SER A 262 -6.09 -14.88 -8.96
C SER A 262 -7.37 -14.77 -8.14
N VAL A 263 -7.44 -13.71 -7.33
CA VAL A 263 -8.54 -13.43 -6.41
C VAL A 263 -9.22 -12.14 -6.84
N PRO A 264 -10.57 -12.13 -6.92
CA PRO A 264 -11.32 -10.94 -7.28
C PRO A 264 -11.45 -9.97 -6.10
N ASP A 265 -11.53 -8.67 -6.43
CA ASP A 265 -11.95 -7.62 -5.51
C ASP A 265 -13.48 -7.66 -5.24
N LEU A 266 -13.98 -6.75 -4.43
CA LEU A 266 -15.42 -6.68 -4.10
C LEU A 266 -16.31 -6.34 -5.30
N ALA A 267 -15.74 -5.79 -6.38
CA ALA A 267 -16.45 -5.54 -7.63
C ALA A 267 -16.46 -6.77 -8.57
N GLY A 268 -15.77 -7.85 -8.20
CA GLY A 268 -15.66 -9.08 -8.98
C GLY A 268 -14.52 -9.06 -10.01
N HIS A 269 -13.68 -8.05 -10.01
CA HIS A 269 -12.52 -7.95 -10.90
C HIS A 269 -11.31 -8.67 -10.31
N LEU A 270 -10.67 -9.54 -11.08
CA LEU A 270 -9.43 -10.19 -10.66
C LEU A 270 -8.35 -9.14 -10.40
N ARG A 271 -7.93 -9.00 -9.16
CA ARG A 271 -7.06 -7.90 -8.71
C ARG A 271 -5.74 -8.36 -8.12
N VAL A 272 -5.71 -9.48 -7.42
CA VAL A 272 -4.51 -10.01 -6.81
C VAL A 272 -4.24 -11.41 -7.35
N SER A 273 -3.02 -11.65 -7.85
CA SER A 273 -2.54 -12.99 -8.19
C SER A 273 -1.54 -13.47 -7.15
N MET A 274 -1.65 -14.74 -6.79
CA MET A 274 -0.78 -15.39 -5.81
C MET A 274 -0.18 -16.66 -6.40
N GLY A 275 1.06 -16.95 -5.97
CA GLY A 275 1.75 -18.19 -6.31
C GLY A 275 2.65 -18.63 -5.16
N ARG A 276 2.94 -19.92 -5.07
CA ARG A 276 3.71 -20.53 -3.99
C ARG A 276 5.02 -21.11 -4.50
N LYS A 277 6.12 -20.88 -3.77
CA LYS A 277 7.38 -21.60 -4.03
C LYS A 277 7.20 -23.08 -3.71
N SER A 278 7.58 -23.95 -4.61
CA SER A 278 7.56 -25.40 -4.39
C SER A 278 8.35 -25.81 -3.16
N SER A 279 7.91 -26.86 -2.51
CA SER A 279 8.59 -27.46 -1.34
C SER A 279 9.87 -28.18 -1.76
#